data_9040a294c8de5479313c9616bb1e58cd
#
_entry.id   9040a294c8de5479313c9616bb1e58cd
#
_cell.length_a   1.000
_cell.length_b   1.000
_cell.length_c   1.000
_cell.angle_alpha   90.00
_cell.angle_beta   90.00
_cell.angle_gamma   90.00
#
_symmetry.space_group_name_H-M   'P 1'
#
loop_
_entity.id
_entity.type
_entity.pdbx_description
1 polymer ?
#
loop_
_entity_poly.entity_id
_entity_poly.type
_entity_poly.pdbx_seq_one_letter_code
_entity_poly.pdbx_strand_id
1 'polypeptide(L)'
;MIALQKSISVSALANMLNDFHSELDQKPVILNYTGKIKNLLSKGDTNVKTEKNELETFILYMAPAKSNSFGVNLCPKASKGCTVACITTSGMMTFTSNILARIRKADFYVNPETRKGFCLQLWKELVNKDRTAKKRGYKVAVRLNGTTDLDFFGILKNQIGKDLFSLTNLVFYDYTKLIGKVVKYQEQIKSGKYFLTFSRSEDNWSDCLAALNMGTNVAVVFGSDSLKPEIFEGFEVIDGDKTDIEMVKVSGKILALRAKGKAKKDRTGFVIW
;
A
#
# COMPACT_ATOMS: atom_id res chain seq x y z
N MET A 1 22.14 -3.17 -32.17
CA MET A 1 21.06 -2.25 -31.84
C MET A 1 21.46 -1.44 -30.63
N ILE A 2 21.77 -0.18 -30.82
CA ILE A 2 22.48 0.69 -29.89
C ILE A 2 21.46 1.32 -28.94
N ALA A 3 21.50 0.95 -27.66
CA ALA A 3 20.77 1.65 -26.61
C ALA A 3 21.46 2.97 -26.32
N LEU A 4 20.82 4.09 -26.65
CA LEU A 4 21.26 5.42 -26.24
C LEU A 4 21.06 5.56 -24.73
N GLN A 5 22.13 5.35 -23.97
CA GLN A 5 22.25 5.78 -22.59
C GLN A 5 22.40 7.31 -22.55
N LYS A 6 21.32 8.04 -22.32
CA LYS A 6 21.39 9.43 -21.84
C LYS A 6 21.16 9.40 -20.34
N SER A 7 22.16 9.80 -19.57
CA SER A 7 22.01 10.13 -18.15
C SER A 7 21.10 11.35 -18.03
N ILE A 8 19.87 11.13 -17.56
CA ILE A 8 18.92 12.21 -17.30
C ILE A 8 19.23 12.79 -15.92
N SER A 9 19.29 14.12 -15.80
CA SER A 9 19.47 14.77 -14.50
C SER A 9 18.29 14.48 -13.57
N VAL A 10 18.53 14.45 -12.26
CA VAL A 10 17.49 14.19 -11.24
C VAL A 10 16.34 15.19 -11.34
N SER A 11 16.63 16.45 -11.71
CA SER A 11 15.62 17.50 -11.94
C SER A 11 14.77 17.25 -13.18
N ALA A 12 15.37 16.80 -14.27
CA ALA A 12 14.63 16.43 -15.49
C ALA A 12 13.74 15.21 -15.26
N LEU A 13 14.20 14.24 -14.47
CA LEU A 13 13.42 13.08 -14.08
C LEU A 13 12.24 13.46 -13.17
N ALA A 14 12.44 14.42 -12.24
CA ALA A 14 11.37 14.91 -11.37
C ALA A 14 10.27 15.63 -12.16
N ASN A 15 10.66 16.44 -13.17
CA ASN A 15 9.70 17.12 -14.04
C ASN A 15 8.94 16.11 -14.90
N MET A 16 9.62 15.13 -15.51
CA MET A 16 8.97 14.05 -16.26
C MET A 16 8.00 13.22 -15.41
N LEU A 17 8.31 12.98 -14.12
CA LEU A 17 7.43 12.25 -13.20
C LEU A 17 6.25 13.08 -12.72
N ASN A 18 6.38 14.40 -12.63
CA ASN A 18 5.27 15.31 -12.37
C ASN A 18 4.32 15.41 -13.57
N ASP A 19 4.85 15.42 -14.78
CA ASP A 19 4.09 15.39 -16.03
C ASP A 19 3.46 14.01 -16.26
N PHE A 20 4.11 12.92 -15.84
CA PHE A 20 3.61 11.54 -15.91
C PHE A 20 2.29 11.32 -15.14
N HIS A 21 2.01 12.12 -14.12
CA HIS A 21 0.72 12.12 -13.43
C HIS A 21 -0.40 12.86 -14.21
N SER A 22 -0.07 13.55 -15.31
CA SER A 22 -1.02 14.29 -16.13
C SER A 22 -1.34 13.65 -17.48
N GLU A 23 -0.50 12.73 -18.01
CA GLU A 23 -0.70 12.11 -19.32
C GLU A 23 -0.40 10.61 -19.31
N LEU A 24 -1.44 9.80 -19.50
CA LEU A 24 -1.45 8.33 -19.43
C LEU A 24 -0.73 7.62 -20.62
N ASP A 25 -0.06 8.35 -21.52
CA ASP A 25 0.47 7.80 -22.79
C ASP A 25 1.99 7.87 -22.99
N GLN A 26 2.80 8.20 -21.97
CA GLN A 26 4.24 8.29 -22.15
C GLN A 26 4.97 6.96 -21.88
N LYS A 27 5.97 6.64 -22.73
CA LYS A 27 6.83 5.46 -22.61
C LYS A 27 7.56 5.44 -21.26
N PRO A 28 7.68 4.28 -20.59
CA PRO A 28 8.33 4.17 -19.30
C PRO A 28 9.80 4.62 -19.37
N VAL A 29 10.22 5.42 -18.40
CA VAL A 29 11.62 5.82 -18.24
C VAL A 29 12.36 4.68 -17.55
N ILE A 30 13.22 3.97 -18.28
CA ILE A 30 14.04 2.89 -17.73
C ILE A 30 15.17 3.50 -16.89
N LEU A 31 15.08 3.37 -15.59
CA LEU A 31 16.16 3.68 -14.68
C LEU A 31 17.06 2.43 -14.55
N ASN A 32 18.20 2.42 -15.26
CA ASN A 32 19.23 1.40 -15.04
C ASN A 32 19.85 1.63 -13.65
N TYR A 33 19.19 1.07 -12.61
CA TYR A 33 19.66 1.16 -11.25
C TYR A 33 20.52 -0.07 -10.91
N THR A 34 21.84 0.15 -10.74
CA THR A 34 22.82 -0.87 -10.37
C THR A 34 23.14 -0.89 -8.87
N GLY A 35 22.57 0.04 -8.08
CA GLY A 35 22.85 0.17 -6.66
C GLY A 35 22.00 -0.77 -5.79
N LYS A 36 22.59 -1.30 -4.70
CA LYS A 36 21.87 -2.10 -3.70
C LYS A 36 20.84 -1.25 -2.95
N ILE A 37 19.59 -1.73 -2.86
CA ILE A 37 18.59 -1.18 -1.96
C ILE A 37 18.94 -1.65 -0.56
N LYS A 38 19.31 -0.71 0.34
CA LYS A 38 19.74 -1.03 1.70
C LYS A 38 18.60 -1.68 2.51
N ASN A 39 17.41 -1.09 2.47
CA ASN A 39 16.22 -1.57 3.17
C ASN A 39 14.98 -1.43 2.28
N LEU A 40 14.19 -2.48 2.22
CA LEU A 40 12.87 -2.48 1.58
C LEU A 40 11.82 -1.84 2.51
N LEU A 41 11.83 -2.22 3.78
CA LEU A 41 10.91 -1.71 4.79
C LEU A 41 11.38 -0.35 5.32
N SER A 42 10.45 0.60 5.38
CA SER A 42 10.63 1.91 6.01
C SER A 42 9.96 1.90 7.38
N LYS A 43 10.60 2.53 8.39
CA LYS A 43 9.99 2.71 9.69
C LYS A 43 8.84 3.71 9.60
N GLY A 44 7.75 3.46 10.31
CA GLY A 44 6.53 4.25 10.23
C GLY A 44 6.53 5.53 11.07
N ASP A 45 7.59 5.82 11.82
CA ASP A 45 7.72 6.98 12.73
C ASP A 45 7.69 8.34 12.02
N THR A 46 7.90 8.37 10.72
CA THR A 46 7.77 9.59 9.89
C THR A 46 6.34 9.85 9.40
N ASN A 47 5.39 8.96 9.70
CA ASN A 47 3.99 9.08 9.30
C ASN A 47 3.14 9.38 10.55
N VAL A 48 2.53 10.57 10.60
CA VAL A 48 1.73 11.05 11.75
C VAL A 48 0.67 10.06 12.22
N LYS A 49 0.11 9.25 11.31
CA LYS A 49 -0.89 8.23 11.65
C LYS A 49 -0.27 7.01 12.32
N THR A 50 0.90 6.57 11.87
CA THR A 50 1.62 5.42 12.42
C THR A 50 2.47 5.77 13.64
N GLU A 51 2.86 7.03 13.81
CA GLU A 51 3.50 7.54 15.02
C GLU A 51 2.60 7.40 16.25
N LYS A 52 1.27 7.49 16.05
CA LYS A 52 0.25 7.29 17.10
C LYS A 52 -0.03 5.82 17.42
N ASN A 53 0.58 4.89 16.70
CA ASN A 53 0.41 3.46 16.97
C ASN A 53 1.15 3.07 18.27
N GLU A 54 0.52 2.26 19.09
CA GLU A 54 1.16 1.62 20.24
C GLU A 54 2.23 0.59 19.82
N LEU A 55 2.22 0.17 18.55
CA LEU A 55 3.15 -0.79 17.97
C LEU A 55 4.13 -0.10 17.02
N GLU A 56 5.42 -0.43 17.16
CA GLU A 56 6.41 -0.06 16.14
C GLU A 56 5.95 -0.58 14.77
N THR A 57 5.93 0.28 13.77
CA THR A 57 5.37 -0.04 12.45
C THR A 57 6.43 0.01 11.35
N PHE A 58 6.40 -0.96 10.45
CA PHE A 58 7.23 -1.00 9.25
C PHE A 58 6.37 -1.13 7.99
N ILE A 59 6.70 -0.33 6.96
CA ILE A 59 5.89 -0.23 5.75
C ILE A 59 6.77 -0.42 4.51
N LEU A 60 6.31 -1.25 3.58
CA LEU A 60 6.88 -1.35 2.24
C LEU A 60 6.17 -0.37 1.30
N TYR A 61 6.90 0.65 0.86
CA TYR A 61 6.42 1.60 -0.14
C TYR A 61 7.05 1.29 -1.49
N MET A 62 6.24 1.00 -2.51
CA MET A 62 6.66 0.84 -3.90
C MET A 62 5.87 1.77 -4.81
N ALA A 63 6.32 2.00 -6.04
CA ALA A 63 5.60 2.82 -7.00
C ALA A 63 4.22 2.21 -7.31
N PRO A 64 3.11 2.97 -7.19
CA PRO A 64 1.76 2.45 -7.42
C PRO A 64 1.48 2.25 -8.91
N ALA A 65 0.46 1.45 -9.20
CA ALA A 65 -0.05 1.22 -10.55
C ALA A 65 1.11 0.98 -11.55
N LYS A 66 1.13 1.69 -12.67
CA LYS A 66 2.17 1.59 -13.71
C LYS A 66 3.34 2.57 -13.54
N SER A 67 3.49 3.21 -12.37
CA SER A 67 4.51 4.23 -12.10
C SER A 67 5.91 3.63 -11.83
N ASN A 68 6.26 2.51 -12.42
CA ASN A 68 7.58 1.88 -12.41
C ASN A 68 8.17 1.86 -13.81
N SER A 69 9.49 1.64 -13.92
CA SER A 69 10.21 1.69 -15.21
C SER A 69 9.75 0.66 -16.24
N PHE A 70 9.06 -0.39 -15.79
CA PHE A 70 8.57 -1.47 -16.65
C PHE A 70 7.09 -1.30 -17.05
N GLY A 71 6.39 -0.29 -16.53
CA GLY A 71 4.96 -0.08 -16.79
C GLY A 71 4.05 -1.19 -16.26
N VAL A 72 4.52 -2.03 -15.35
CA VAL A 72 3.76 -3.15 -14.77
C VAL A 72 2.80 -2.62 -13.71
N ASN A 73 1.52 -3.00 -13.80
CA ASN A 73 0.52 -2.54 -12.84
C ASN A 73 0.64 -3.27 -11.49
N LEU A 74 1.02 -2.52 -10.44
CA LEU A 74 1.13 -3.02 -9.06
C LEU A 74 -0.13 -2.74 -8.21
N CYS A 75 -1.21 -2.22 -8.84
CA CYS A 75 -2.52 -1.99 -8.23
C CYS A 75 -3.62 -2.50 -9.16
N PRO A 76 -3.80 -3.84 -9.32
CA PRO A 76 -4.58 -4.43 -10.41
C PRO A 76 -6.06 -4.03 -10.44
N LYS A 77 -6.64 -3.62 -9.31
CA LYS A 77 -8.04 -3.17 -9.18
C LYS A 77 -8.17 -1.69 -8.80
N ALA A 78 -7.14 -0.88 -9.06
CA ALA A 78 -7.28 0.56 -8.90
C ALA A 78 -8.23 1.12 -9.98
N SER A 79 -9.29 1.79 -9.54
CA SER A 79 -10.20 2.54 -10.41
C SER A 79 -9.53 3.82 -10.97
N LYS A 80 -10.21 4.51 -11.86
CA LYS A 80 -9.75 5.81 -12.36
C LYS A 80 -9.62 6.82 -11.21
N GLY A 81 -10.62 6.91 -10.34
CA GLY A 81 -10.60 7.80 -9.18
C GLY A 81 -9.49 7.44 -8.20
N CYS A 82 -9.31 6.15 -7.87
CA CYS A 82 -8.22 5.70 -7.03
C CYS A 82 -6.84 6.08 -7.58
N THR A 83 -6.64 5.96 -8.90
CA THR A 83 -5.37 6.29 -9.55
C THR A 83 -5.08 7.79 -9.49
N VAL A 84 -6.06 8.65 -9.80
CA VAL A 84 -5.93 10.11 -9.77
C VAL A 84 -5.77 10.62 -8.34
N ALA A 85 -6.58 10.10 -7.42
CA ALA A 85 -6.59 10.48 -6.01
C ALA A 85 -5.54 9.77 -5.15
N CYS A 86 -4.57 9.07 -5.76
CA CYS A 86 -3.61 8.24 -5.05
C CYS A 86 -2.92 8.99 -3.91
N ILE A 87 -2.78 8.32 -2.75
CA ILE A 87 -2.14 8.88 -1.55
C ILE A 87 -0.70 9.36 -1.81
N THR A 88 -0.03 8.83 -2.83
CA THR A 88 1.32 9.25 -3.23
C THR A 88 1.39 10.71 -3.70
N THR A 89 0.24 11.35 -3.95
CA THR A 89 0.13 12.78 -4.30
C THR A 89 0.09 13.69 -3.07
N SER A 90 0.32 13.18 -1.86
CA SER A 90 0.22 13.95 -0.62
C SER A 90 1.47 13.89 0.26
N GLY A 91 1.72 14.99 0.97
CA GLY A 91 2.77 15.10 1.98
C GLY A 91 4.17 14.77 1.48
N MET A 92 4.98 14.15 2.32
CA MET A 92 6.38 13.78 1.99
C MET A 92 6.47 12.76 0.85
N MET A 93 5.38 12.10 0.47
CA MET A 93 5.39 11.17 -0.67
C MET A 93 5.64 11.88 -2.01
N THR A 94 5.42 13.20 -2.09
CA THR A 94 5.68 14.01 -3.30
C THR A 94 7.16 14.38 -3.48
N PHE A 95 7.99 14.19 -2.46
CA PHE A 95 9.42 14.51 -2.58
C PHE A 95 10.12 13.57 -3.58
N THR A 96 10.96 14.14 -4.44
CA THR A 96 11.68 13.40 -5.49
C THR A 96 12.43 12.18 -4.94
N SER A 97 13.11 12.32 -3.80
CA SER A 97 13.82 11.20 -3.17
C SER A 97 12.89 10.03 -2.82
N ASN A 98 11.69 10.33 -2.32
CA ASN A 98 10.69 9.31 -1.97
C ASN A 98 10.04 8.69 -3.22
N ILE A 99 9.82 9.47 -4.28
CA ILE A 99 9.35 8.97 -5.57
C ILE A 99 10.37 7.97 -6.13
N LEU A 100 11.65 8.38 -6.22
CA LEU A 100 12.72 7.53 -6.74
C LEU A 100 12.91 6.26 -5.90
N ALA A 101 12.83 6.36 -4.57
CA ALA A 101 12.94 5.19 -3.69
C ALA A 101 11.81 4.18 -3.93
N ARG A 102 10.58 4.64 -4.17
CA ARG A 102 9.45 3.76 -4.51
C ARG A 102 9.63 3.11 -5.89
N ILE A 103 10.07 3.87 -6.89
CA ILE A 103 10.34 3.33 -8.24
C ILE A 103 11.41 2.25 -8.17
N ARG A 104 12.54 2.51 -7.52
CA ARG A 104 13.63 1.54 -7.37
C ARG A 104 13.17 0.22 -6.72
N LYS A 105 12.34 0.28 -5.68
CA LYS A 105 11.80 -0.91 -5.02
C LYS A 105 10.82 -1.65 -5.93
N ALA A 106 9.99 -0.92 -6.68
CA ALA A 106 9.08 -1.51 -7.67
C ALA A 106 9.85 -2.19 -8.80
N ASP A 107 10.87 -1.54 -9.35
CA ASP A 107 11.72 -2.09 -10.42
C ASP A 107 12.46 -3.34 -9.96
N PHE A 108 12.98 -3.34 -8.73
CA PHE A 108 13.64 -4.51 -8.13
C PHE A 108 12.70 -5.72 -8.02
N TYR A 109 11.41 -5.48 -7.72
CA TYR A 109 10.38 -6.53 -7.68
C TYR A 109 9.91 -6.95 -9.08
N VAL A 110 9.68 -5.99 -9.98
CA VAL A 110 9.05 -6.23 -11.28
C VAL A 110 9.99 -6.94 -12.24
N ASN A 111 11.27 -6.59 -12.23
CA ASN A 111 12.28 -7.22 -13.08
C ASN A 111 12.39 -8.72 -12.76
N PRO A 112 12.14 -9.63 -13.73
CA PRO A 112 12.21 -11.08 -13.52
C PRO A 112 13.55 -11.58 -12.96
N GLU A 113 14.66 -10.96 -13.38
CA GLU A 113 16.01 -11.35 -12.96
C GLU A 113 16.27 -11.03 -11.47
N THR A 114 15.67 -9.97 -10.94
CA THR A 114 15.90 -9.52 -9.57
C THR A 114 14.77 -9.84 -8.60
N ARG A 115 13.59 -10.25 -9.10
CA ARG A 115 12.39 -10.56 -8.28
C ARG A 115 12.66 -11.53 -7.14
N LYS A 116 13.37 -12.63 -7.41
CA LYS A 116 13.73 -13.60 -6.37
C LYS A 116 14.62 -12.98 -5.31
N GLY A 117 15.56 -12.11 -5.71
CA GLY A 117 16.43 -11.34 -4.81
C GLY A 117 15.63 -10.39 -3.93
N PHE A 118 14.63 -9.68 -4.50
CA PHE A 118 13.68 -8.86 -3.75
C PHE A 118 12.96 -9.67 -2.67
N CYS A 119 12.39 -10.81 -3.04
CA CYS A 119 11.65 -11.67 -2.10
C CYS A 119 12.56 -12.20 -0.97
N LEU A 120 13.80 -12.61 -1.28
CA LEU A 120 14.77 -13.04 -0.27
C LEU A 120 15.17 -11.91 0.68
N GLN A 121 15.38 -10.69 0.16
CA GLN A 121 15.69 -9.52 0.99
C GLN A 121 14.51 -9.18 1.89
N LEU A 122 13.29 -9.11 1.34
CA LEU A 122 12.08 -8.83 2.12
C LEU A 122 11.88 -9.86 3.25
N TRP A 123 12.03 -11.13 2.94
CA TRP A 123 11.96 -12.20 3.94
C TRP A 123 13.00 -12.02 5.04
N LYS A 124 14.26 -11.75 4.69
CA LYS A 124 15.35 -11.51 5.65
C LYS A 124 15.05 -10.33 6.57
N GLU A 125 14.53 -9.23 6.02
CA GLU A 125 14.15 -8.05 6.80
C GLU A 125 13.02 -8.39 7.78
N LEU A 126 11.97 -9.11 7.33
CA LEU A 126 10.84 -9.51 8.16
C LEU A 126 11.26 -10.47 9.29
N VAL A 127 12.08 -11.48 8.99
CA VAL A 127 12.63 -12.40 10.01
C VAL A 127 13.45 -11.64 11.06
N ASN A 128 14.24 -10.65 10.66
CA ASN A 128 15.01 -9.84 11.59
C ASN A 128 14.08 -9.00 12.50
N LYS A 129 12.95 -8.47 11.97
CA LYS A 129 11.95 -7.76 12.77
C LYS A 129 11.24 -8.69 13.74
N ASP A 130 10.82 -9.87 13.29
CA ASP A 130 10.19 -10.88 14.12
C ASP A 130 11.10 -11.31 15.29
N ARG A 131 12.38 -11.60 14.98
CA ARG A 131 13.38 -11.96 16.00
C ARG A 131 13.60 -10.83 17.01
N THR A 132 13.68 -9.58 16.56
CA THR A 132 13.86 -8.41 17.42
C THR A 132 12.65 -8.20 18.32
N ALA A 133 11.44 -8.29 17.75
CA ALA A 133 10.19 -8.20 18.47
C ALA A 133 10.10 -9.28 19.57
N LYS A 134 10.40 -10.54 19.21
CA LYS A 134 10.47 -11.66 20.17
C LYS A 134 11.44 -11.38 21.32
N LYS A 135 12.66 -10.93 21.01
CA LYS A 135 13.69 -10.63 22.03
C LYS A 135 13.26 -9.53 22.99
N ARG A 136 12.48 -8.56 22.52
CA ARG A 136 12.03 -7.41 23.30
C ARG A 136 10.67 -7.62 23.98
N GLY A 137 9.99 -8.75 23.72
CA GLY A 137 8.71 -9.10 24.34
C GLY A 137 7.51 -8.31 23.82
N TYR A 138 7.59 -7.70 22.61
CA TYR A 138 6.46 -6.98 22.00
C TYR A 138 6.20 -7.43 20.56
N LYS A 139 5.06 -7.04 20.00
CA LYS A 139 4.75 -7.26 18.59
C LYS A 139 5.07 -6.03 17.75
N VAL A 140 5.37 -6.25 16.47
CA VAL A 140 5.66 -5.22 15.48
C VAL A 140 4.60 -5.26 14.38
N ALA A 141 4.07 -4.11 14.01
CA ALA A 141 3.12 -3.98 12.91
C ALA A 141 3.84 -3.89 11.56
N VAL A 142 3.35 -4.61 10.56
CA VAL A 142 3.91 -4.59 9.21
C VAL A 142 2.82 -4.38 8.16
N ARG A 143 3.03 -3.41 7.27
CA ARG A 143 2.20 -3.14 6.10
C ARG A 143 3.00 -3.34 4.83
N LEU A 144 2.65 -4.37 4.05
CA LEU A 144 3.39 -4.71 2.83
C LEU A 144 2.91 -3.94 1.59
N ASN A 145 1.71 -3.37 1.63
CA ASN A 145 1.14 -2.56 0.56
C ASN A 145 0.93 -1.10 1.02
N GLY A 146 2.01 -0.38 1.30
CA GLY A 146 1.94 1.04 1.65
C GLY A 146 1.34 1.90 0.52
N THR A 147 1.61 1.54 -0.72
CA THR A 147 1.18 2.26 -1.94
C THR A 147 0.88 1.35 -3.13
N THR A 148 0.79 0.06 -2.93
CA THR A 148 0.46 -0.97 -3.95
C THR A 148 -0.70 -1.83 -3.46
N ASP A 149 -1.14 -2.82 -4.26
CA ASP A 149 -2.12 -3.83 -3.85
C ASP A 149 -1.74 -5.19 -4.41
N LEU A 150 -0.67 -5.78 -3.84
CA LEU A 150 -0.14 -7.09 -4.22
C LEU A 150 -0.43 -8.14 -3.14
N ASP A 151 -0.47 -9.39 -3.55
CA ASP A 151 -0.57 -10.52 -2.62
C ASP A 151 0.83 -11.02 -2.19
N PHE A 152 1.50 -10.29 -1.31
CA PHE A 152 2.84 -10.64 -0.85
C PHE A 152 2.92 -11.98 -0.12
N PHE A 153 1.84 -12.44 0.52
CA PHE A 153 1.78 -13.76 1.14
C PHE A 153 1.90 -14.86 0.09
N GLY A 154 1.09 -14.76 -0.98
CA GLY A 154 1.20 -15.66 -2.12
C GLY A 154 2.52 -15.53 -2.89
N ILE A 155 3.00 -14.30 -3.08
CA ILE A 155 4.25 -14.03 -3.79
C ILE A 155 5.45 -14.70 -3.09
N LEU A 156 5.65 -14.49 -1.79
CA LEU A 156 6.78 -15.08 -1.07
C LEU A 156 6.67 -16.60 -1.01
N LYS A 157 5.47 -17.14 -0.81
CA LYS A 157 5.24 -18.58 -0.84
C LYS A 157 5.62 -19.20 -2.19
N ASN A 158 5.20 -18.56 -3.30
CA ASN A 158 5.44 -19.07 -4.65
C ASN A 158 6.90 -18.86 -5.10
N GLN A 159 7.53 -17.73 -4.78
CA GLN A 159 8.87 -17.38 -5.26
C GLN A 159 10.00 -18.05 -4.45
N ILE A 160 9.81 -18.23 -3.15
CA ILE A 160 10.86 -18.66 -2.24
C ILE A 160 10.40 -19.69 -1.19
N GLY A 161 9.16 -20.20 -1.29
CA GLY A 161 8.61 -21.22 -0.38
C GLY A 161 8.42 -20.74 1.06
N LYS A 162 8.27 -19.42 1.33
CA LYS A 162 8.19 -18.86 2.67
C LYS A 162 6.77 -18.44 3.03
N ASP A 163 6.32 -18.86 4.20
CA ASP A 163 5.03 -18.49 4.77
C ASP A 163 5.20 -17.33 5.76
N LEU A 164 4.60 -16.17 5.43
CA LEU A 164 4.64 -14.99 6.29
C LEU A 164 3.90 -15.19 7.61
N PHE A 165 2.87 -16.05 7.66
CA PHE A 165 2.14 -16.33 8.89
C PHE A 165 2.94 -17.15 9.92
N SER A 166 4.11 -17.66 9.55
CA SER A 166 5.06 -18.28 10.49
C SER A 166 5.78 -17.26 11.38
N LEU A 167 5.74 -15.97 11.04
CA LEU A 167 6.36 -14.88 11.80
C LEU A 167 5.39 -14.37 12.88
N THR A 168 5.37 -15.04 14.03
CA THR A 168 4.33 -14.90 15.06
C THR A 168 4.41 -13.62 15.90
N ASN A 169 5.54 -12.90 15.86
CA ASN A 169 5.73 -11.63 16.56
C ASN A 169 5.44 -10.42 15.65
N LEU A 170 5.06 -10.67 14.37
CA LEU A 170 4.60 -9.63 13.46
C LEU A 170 3.08 -9.63 13.38
N VAL A 171 2.50 -8.44 13.33
CA VAL A 171 1.08 -8.19 13.07
C VAL A 171 0.99 -7.60 11.67
N PHE A 172 0.44 -8.36 10.74
CA PHE A 172 0.27 -7.86 9.37
C PHE A 172 -1.06 -7.13 9.22
N TYR A 173 -1.02 -5.96 8.56
CA TYR A 173 -2.21 -5.21 8.19
C TYR A 173 -2.05 -4.59 6.81
N ASP A 174 -3.14 -4.46 6.05
CA ASP A 174 -3.12 -3.88 4.70
C ASP A 174 -4.48 -3.35 4.29
N TYR A 175 -4.48 -2.59 3.19
CA TYR A 175 -5.68 -2.22 2.44
C TYR A 175 -5.67 -2.92 1.10
N THR A 176 -6.85 -3.32 0.59
CA THR A 176 -6.97 -3.99 -0.71
C THR A 176 -8.25 -3.59 -1.44
N LYS A 177 -8.23 -3.63 -2.77
CA LYS A 177 -9.41 -3.61 -3.66
C LYS A 177 -9.66 -4.98 -4.30
N LEU A 178 -8.89 -5.99 -3.89
CA LEU A 178 -9.01 -7.35 -4.39
C LEU A 178 -9.92 -8.16 -3.46
N ILE A 179 -11.21 -8.31 -3.79
CA ILE A 179 -12.14 -9.12 -3.01
C ILE A 179 -11.64 -10.57 -2.87
N GLY A 180 -10.97 -11.09 -3.89
CA GLY A 180 -10.32 -12.40 -3.84
C GLY A 180 -9.27 -12.55 -2.74
N LYS A 181 -8.58 -11.46 -2.31
CA LYS A 181 -7.69 -11.51 -1.13
C LYS A 181 -8.49 -11.66 0.16
N VAL A 182 -9.62 -10.96 0.28
CA VAL A 182 -10.51 -11.07 1.45
C VAL A 182 -11.01 -12.50 1.59
N VAL A 183 -11.50 -13.09 0.51
CA VAL A 183 -11.97 -14.49 0.48
C VAL A 183 -10.83 -15.45 0.82
N LYS A 184 -9.67 -15.30 0.17
CA LYS A 184 -8.51 -16.19 0.32
C LYS A 184 -7.98 -16.24 1.76
N TYR A 185 -8.00 -15.11 2.47
CA TYR A 185 -7.41 -14.98 3.80
C TYR A 185 -8.44 -14.87 4.94
N GLN A 186 -9.69 -15.32 4.71
CA GLN A 186 -10.77 -15.24 5.71
C GLN A 186 -10.41 -15.87 7.06
N GLU A 187 -9.78 -17.04 7.06
CA GLU A 187 -9.35 -17.71 8.29
C GLU A 187 -8.32 -16.89 9.06
N GLN A 188 -7.35 -16.31 8.34
CA GLN A 188 -6.32 -15.47 8.94
C GLN A 188 -6.87 -14.13 9.44
N ILE A 189 -7.89 -13.58 8.77
CA ILE A 189 -8.60 -12.38 9.20
C ILE A 189 -9.38 -12.68 10.47
N LYS A 190 -10.20 -13.74 10.49
CA LYS A 190 -11.00 -14.15 11.66
C LYS A 190 -10.14 -14.51 12.86
N SER A 191 -8.99 -15.13 12.64
CA SER A 191 -8.06 -15.50 13.72
C SER A 191 -7.15 -14.35 14.19
N GLY A 192 -7.30 -13.14 13.63
CA GLY A 192 -6.47 -11.97 13.99
C GLY A 192 -4.99 -12.08 13.59
N LYS A 193 -4.68 -12.92 12.61
CA LYS A 193 -3.32 -13.04 12.04
C LYS A 193 -3.04 -12.05 10.91
N TYR A 194 -4.12 -11.55 10.27
CA TYR A 194 -4.05 -10.57 9.19
C TYR A 194 -5.22 -9.58 9.30
N PHE A 195 -4.92 -8.31 9.44
CA PHE A 195 -5.91 -7.25 9.51
C PHE A 195 -6.04 -6.58 8.14
N LEU A 196 -6.88 -7.15 7.30
CA LEU A 196 -7.11 -6.68 5.95
C LEU A 196 -8.37 -5.80 5.91
N THR A 197 -8.23 -4.57 5.41
CA THR A 197 -9.34 -3.65 5.18
C THR A 197 -9.61 -3.57 3.68
N PHE A 198 -10.86 -3.79 3.27
CA PHE A 198 -11.25 -3.59 1.89
C PHE A 198 -11.38 -2.08 1.60
N SER A 199 -11.02 -1.62 0.43
CA SER A 199 -10.98 -0.20 0.11
C SER A 199 -12.01 0.13 -0.96
N ARG A 200 -12.98 0.98 -0.62
CA ARG A 200 -14.01 1.45 -1.55
C ARG A 200 -13.38 2.27 -2.68
N SER A 201 -13.95 2.14 -3.87
CA SER A 201 -13.81 3.04 -5.02
C SER A 201 -15.18 3.37 -5.60
N GLU A 202 -15.21 4.23 -6.61
CA GLU A 202 -16.46 4.68 -7.24
C GLU A 202 -17.29 3.56 -7.89
N ASP A 203 -16.68 2.41 -8.16
CA ASP A 203 -17.23 1.33 -8.99
C ASP A 203 -17.29 -0.05 -8.31
N ASN A 204 -16.94 -0.17 -7.00
CA ASN A 204 -16.79 -1.47 -6.33
C ASN A 204 -17.68 -1.66 -5.10
N TRP A 205 -18.83 -0.98 -5.00
CA TRP A 205 -19.67 -1.05 -3.79
C TRP A 205 -20.20 -2.46 -3.51
N SER A 206 -20.52 -3.25 -4.53
CA SER A 206 -20.91 -4.66 -4.37
C SER A 206 -19.84 -5.51 -3.66
N ASP A 207 -18.57 -5.29 -4.00
CA ASP A 207 -17.45 -5.94 -3.34
C ASP A 207 -17.27 -5.43 -1.91
N CYS A 208 -17.57 -4.13 -1.64
CA CYS A 208 -17.58 -3.57 -0.29
C CYS A 208 -18.61 -4.27 0.59
N LEU A 209 -19.84 -4.45 0.09
CA LEU A 209 -20.90 -5.18 0.80
C LEU A 209 -20.51 -6.63 1.09
N ALA A 210 -19.91 -7.31 0.09
CA ALA A 210 -19.42 -8.68 0.29
C ALA A 210 -18.34 -8.74 1.38
N ALA A 211 -17.40 -7.78 1.41
CA ALA A 211 -16.36 -7.70 2.44
C ALA A 211 -16.96 -7.45 3.83
N LEU A 212 -17.90 -6.50 3.97
CA LEU A 212 -18.60 -6.20 5.22
C LEU A 212 -19.36 -7.40 5.76
N ASN A 213 -20.10 -8.12 4.90
CA ASN A 213 -20.84 -9.33 5.26
C ASN A 213 -19.91 -10.49 5.71
N MET A 214 -18.67 -10.49 5.25
CA MET A 214 -17.63 -11.41 5.73
C MET A 214 -16.94 -10.94 7.03
N GLY A 215 -17.34 -9.80 7.60
CA GLY A 215 -16.75 -9.21 8.79
C GLY A 215 -15.47 -8.43 8.52
N THR A 216 -15.13 -8.16 7.26
CA THR A 216 -13.97 -7.33 6.89
C THR A 216 -14.36 -5.85 6.89
N ASN A 217 -13.53 -4.99 7.48
CA ASN A 217 -13.77 -3.55 7.45
C ASN A 217 -13.62 -2.97 6.05
N VAL A 218 -14.35 -1.88 5.77
CA VAL A 218 -14.26 -1.16 4.49
C VAL A 218 -13.81 0.28 4.71
N ALA A 219 -12.71 0.68 4.07
CA ALA A 219 -12.25 2.06 4.08
C ALA A 219 -13.00 2.90 3.02
N VAL A 220 -13.55 4.02 3.45
CA VAL A 220 -14.24 5.00 2.61
C VAL A 220 -13.58 6.37 2.78
N VAL A 221 -13.31 7.07 1.67
CA VAL A 221 -12.70 8.41 1.72
C VAL A 221 -13.79 9.47 1.65
N PHE A 222 -13.84 10.37 2.65
CA PHE A 222 -14.70 11.52 2.73
C PHE A 222 -13.92 12.81 2.47
N GLY A 223 -14.59 13.82 1.91
CA GLY A 223 -13.96 15.08 1.52
C GLY A 223 -13.34 15.84 2.69
N SER A 224 -14.00 15.82 3.86
CA SER A 224 -13.54 16.44 5.10
C SER A 224 -13.98 15.62 6.31
N ASP A 225 -13.48 15.97 7.51
CA ASP A 225 -13.89 15.34 8.76
C ASP A 225 -15.36 15.63 9.10
N SER A 226 -15.88 16.81 8.71
CA SER A 226 -17.29 17.20 8.90
C SER A 226 -18.28 16.43 8.03
N LEU A 227 -17.79 15.74 6.99
CA LEU A 227 -18.61 14.91 6.11
C LEU A 227 -18.61 13.42 6.51
N LYS A 228 -17.88 13.04 7.57
CA LYS A 228 -17.90 11.67 8.08
C LYS A 228 -19.20 11.42 8.86
N PRO A 229 -20.12 10.60 8.36
CA PRO A 229 -21.38 10.31 9.05
C PRO A 229 -21.15 9.28 10.18
N GLU A 230 -22.14 9.09 11.05
CA GLU A 230 -22.14 8.00 12.04
C GLU A 230 -22.51 6.66 11.39
N ILE A 231 -23.33 6.69 10.35
CA ILE A 231 -23.78 5.53 9.57
C ILE A 231 -23.61 5.86 8.08
N PHE A 232 -23.00 4.94 7.34
CA PHE A 232 -22.88 5.02 5.88
C PHE A 232 -23.39 3.73 5.25
N GLU A 233 -24.40 3.84 4.38
CA GLU A 233 -25.05 2.70 3.68
C GLU A 233 -25.51 1.58 4.65
N GLY A 234 -25.98 1.99 5.85
CA GLY A 234 -26.48 1.06 6.89
C GLY A 234 -25.39 0.48 7.81
N PHE A 235 -24.13 0.85 7.63
CA PHE A 235 -23.02 0.36 8.45
C PHE A 235 -22.47 1.47 9.35
N GLU A 236 -22.12 1.10 10.58
CA GLU A 236 -21.47 2.00 11.53
C GLU A 236 -20.13 2.48 11.01
N VAL A 237 -19.88 3.79 11.18
CA VAL A 237 -18.67 4.47 10.73
C VAL A 237 -17.78 4.80 11.92
N ILE A 238 -16.51 4.47 11.82
CA ILE A 238 -15.49 4.86 12.78
C ILE A 238 -14.40 5.68 12.11
N ASP A 239 -13.75 6.56 12.88
CA ASP A 239 -12.69 7.41 12.37
C ASP A 239 -11.39 6.62 12.12
N GLY A 240 -11.17 6.25 10.87
CA GLY A 240 -9.97 5.55 10.41
C GLY A 240 -8.72 6.41 10.30
N ASP A 241 -8.78 7.73 10.55
CA ASP A 241 -7.61 8.62 10.56
C ASP A 241 -6.94 8.74 11.94
N LYS A 242 -7.57 8.27 13.02
CA LYS A 242 -6.98 8.32 14.37
C LYS A 242 -5.69 7.51 14.45
N THR A 243 -5.76 6.22 14.17
CA THR A 243 -4.60 5.32 14.10
C THR A 243 -4.86 4.21 13.08
N ASP A 244 -3.79 3.54 12.58
CA ASP A 244 -3.97 2.32 11.78
C ASP A 244 -4.39 1.11 12.64
N ILE A 245 -4.29 1.22 13.97
CA ILE A 245 -4.65 0.16 14.92
C ILE A 245 -6.17 0.09 15.15
N GLU A 246 -6.93 1.14 14.90
CA GLU A 246 -8.39 1.07 15.01
C GLU A 246 -8.98 -0.04 14.12
N MET A 247 -8.40 -0.29 12.94
CA MET A 247 -8.83 -1.38 12.07
C MET A 247 -8.65 -2.78 12.69
N VAL A 248 -7.77 -2.91 13.68
CA VAL A 248 -7.46 -4.17 14.38
C VAL A 248 -8.51 -4.47 15.46
N LYS A 249 -9.14 -3.42 16.00
CA LYS A 249 -10.07 -3.51 17.13
C LYS A 249 -11.52 -3.76 16.73
N VAL A 250 -11.85 -3.61 15.44
CA VAL A 250 -13.23 -3.64 14.94
C VAL A 250 -13.37 -4.54 13.72
N SER A 251 -14.59 -5.00 13.46
CA SER A 251 -14.92 -5.91 12.38
C SER A 251 -16.26 -5.51 11.73
N GLY A 252 -16.32 -5.56 10.40
CA GLY A 252 -17.54 -5.26 9.63
C GLY A 252 -17.98 -3.78 9.73
N LYS A 253 -17.04 -2.85 9.91
CA LYS A 253 -17.30 -1.42 10.04
C LYS A 253 -16.76 -0.62 8.85
N ILE A 254 -17.31 0.57 8.66
CA ILE A 254 -16.73 1.57 7.74
C ILE A 254 -15.63 2.33 8.45
N LEU A 255 -14.44 2.34 7.87
CA LEU A 255 -13.31 3.17 8.31
C LEU A 255 -13.31 4.46 7.51
N ALA A 256 -13.78 5.55 8.10
CA ALA A 256 -13.81 6.86 7.45
C ALA A 256 -12.41 7.49 7.40
N LEU A 257 -11.94 7.76 6.18
CA LEU A 257 -10.69 8.43 5.91
C LEU A 257 -10.93 9.81 5.31
N ARG A 258 -10.11 10.81 5.65
CA ARG A 258 -10.16 12.14 5.06
C ARG A 258 -9.38 12.19 3.75
N ALA A 259 -9.93 12.88 2.74
CA ALA A 259 -9.27 13.15 1.48
C ALA A 259 -7.95 13.90 1.66
N LYS A 260 -6.88 13.40 1.03
CA LYS A 260 -5.51 13.95 1.08
C LYS A 260 -4.99 14.18 -0.33
N GLY A 261 -4.04 15.10 -0.51
CA GLY A 261 -3.44 15.39 -1.80
C GLY A 261 -4.46 15.73 -2.88
N LYS A 262 -4.34 15.10 -4.04
CA LYS A 262 -5.27 15.30 -5.18
C LYS A 262 -6.69 14.81 -4.90
N ALA A 263 -6.89 13.89 -3.95
CA ALA A 263 -8.22 13.45 -3.53
C ALA A 263 -9.14 14.60 -3.09
N LYS A 264 -8.58 15.69 -2.54
CA LYS A 264 -9.35 16.90 -2.16
C LYS A 264 -10.05 17.60 -3.33
N LYS A 265 -9.72 17.24 -4.55
CA LYS A 265 -10.30 17.79 -5.79
C LYS A 265 -10.99 16.70 -6.62
N ASP A 266 -11.23 15.54 -6.05
CA ASP A 266 -11.86 14.43 -6.75
C ASP A 266 -13.28 14.79 -7.22
N ARG A 267 -13.62 14.35 -8.41
CA ARG A 267 -14.95 14.46 -9.03
C ARG A 267 -15.38 13.13 -9.69
N THR A 268 -14.66 12.05 -9.42
CA THR A 268 -14.95 10.74 -10.01
C THR A 268 -15.96 9.94 -9.19
N GLY A 269 -16.22 10.34 -7.94
CA GLY A 269 -16.99 9.59 -6.96
C GLY A 269 -16.15 8.65 -6.08
N PHE A 270 -14.82 8.68 -6.23
CA PHE A 270 -13.91 7.99 -5.31
C PHE A 270 -14.00 8.59 -3.90
N VAL A 271 -14.07 9.92 -3.81
CA VAL A 271 -14.32 10.66 -2.57
C VAL A 271 -15.81 10.93 -2.42
N ILE A 272 -16.35 10.71 -1.23
CA ILE A 272 -17.72 11.08 -0.84
C ILE A 272 -17.71 12.53 -0.34
N TRP A 273 -18.57 13.36 -0.97
CA TRP A 273 -18.72 14.79 -0.67
C TRP A 273 -20.07 15.09 -0.02
#